data_26c5ebfcadfc2ee4e6283bfdbabc4fc7
#
_entry.id   26c5ebfcadfc2ee4e6283bfdbabc4fc7
#
_cell.length_a   1.000
_cell.length_b   1.000
_cell.length_c   1.000
_cell.angle_alpha   90.00
_cell.angle_beta   90.00
_cell.angle_gamma   90.00
#
_symmetry.space_group_name_H-M   'P 1'
#
loop_
_entity.id
_entity.type
_entity.pdbx_description
1 polymer ?
#
loop_
_entity_poly.entity_id
_entity_poly.type
_entity_poly.pdbx_seq_one_letter_code
_entity_poly.pdbx_strand_id
1 'polypeptide(L)'
;GVMISASHNSFQDNGIKLFGPDGYKLSDDVELEIEADIIDDSNIVLAEPAKLGRAQRLDDARGRYIEFAKSSFPRKQLLKGLKIVVDCANGAAYKVAPTVLWELEAEVIAMGVAPNGFNINDGCGSTSPEAMCERVVKEGADLGIALDGDADRLLICDEKGRLIDGDQLMALIARTWQSRDKL
;
A
#
# COMPACT_ATOMS: atom_id res chain seq x y z
N GLY A 1 -10.01 -1.69 14.89
CA GLY A 1 -9.05 -0.70 14.36
C GLY A 1 -9.73 0.33 13.48
N VAL A 2 -9.08 1.47 13.30
CA VAL A 2 -9.54 2.55 12.42
C VAL A 2 -8.43 2.92 11.46
N MET A 3 -8.71 2.93 10.16
CA MET A 3 -7.81 3.39 9.11
C MET A 3 -8.43 4.57 8.39
N ILE A 4 -7.66 5.64 8.19
CA ILE A 4 -8.05 6.78 7.36
C ILE A 4 -7.34 6.62 6.02
N SER A 5 -8.08 6.63 4.92
CA SER A 5 -7.54 6.40 3.58
C SER A 5 -8.36 7.12 2.52
N ALA A 6 -7.68 7.73 1.56
CA ALA A 6 -8.28 8.21 0.32
C ALA A 6 -8.27 7.12 -0.79
N SER A 7 -7.69 5.93 -0.49
CA SER A 7 -7.46 4.88 -1.48
C SER A 7 -6.73 5.43 -2.71
N HIS A 8 -7.31 5.34 -3.89
CA HIS A 8 -6.78 5.87 -5.15
C HIS A 8 -7.32 7.27 -5.51
N ASN A 9 -8.12 7.87 -4.63
CA ASN A 9 -8.71 9.19 -4.84
C ASN A 9 -7.78 10.31 -4.36
N SER A 10 -8.18 11.55 -4.63
CA SER A 10 -7.52 12.72 -4.08
C SER A 10 -7.80 12.89 -2.58
N PHE A 11 -7.03 13.75 -1.92
CA PHE A 11 -7.11 13.93 -0.46
C PHE A 11 -8.48 14.37 0.05
N GLN A 12 -9.31 15.01 -0.79
CA GLN A 12 -10.68 15.45 -0.42
C GLN A 12 -11.62 14.27 -0.15
N ASP A 13 -11.33 13.11 -0.76
CA ASP A 13 -12.17 11.91 -0.68
C ASP A 13 -11.66 10.93 0.38
N ASN A 14 -11.13 11.44 1.50
CA ASN A 14 -10.77 10.61 2.63
C ASN A 14 -11.97 9.87 3.19
N GLY A 15 -11.79 8.60 3.49
CA GLY A 15 -12.77 7.75 4.16
C GLY A 15 -12.22 7.11 5.41
N ILE A 16 -13.08 6.54 6.21
CA ILE A 16 -12.77 5.78 7.41
C ILE A 16 -13.11 4.31 7.15
N LYS A 17 -12.13 3.42 7.36
CA LYS A 17 -12.34 1.97 7.34
C LYS A 17 -12.25 1.45 8.77
N LEU A 18 -13.23 0.67 9.21
CA LEU A 18 -13.28 0.07 10.54
C LEU A 18 -12.92 -1.41 10.48
N PHE A 19 -12.12 -1.86 11.45
CA PHE A 19 -11.61 -3.22 11.52
C PHE A 19 -11.89 -3.84 12.88
N GLY A 20 -12.31 -5.10 12.88
CA GLY A 20 -12.53 -5.90 14.06
C GLY A 20 -11.23 -6.33 14.77
N PRO A 21 -11.34 -7.01 15.92
CA PRO A 21 -10.20 -7.53 16.68
C PRO A 21 -9.45 -8.64 15.94
N ASP A 22 -10.07 -9.25 14.95
CA ASP A 22 -9.51 -10.26 14.04
C ASP A 22 -8.67 -9.67 12.90
N GLY A 23 -8.68 -8.33 12.74
CA GLY A 23 -7.97 -7.62 11.70
C GLY A 23 -8.71 -7.51 10.36
N TYR A 24 -9.96 -8.00 10.28
CA TYR A 24 -10.79 -7.87 9.10
C TYR A 24 -11.71 -6.64 9.20
N LYS A 25 -12.15 -6.13 8.05
CA LYS A 25 -13.16 -5.07 7.97
C LYS A 25 -14.43 -5.53 8.69
N LEU A 26 -15.10 -4.62 9.41
CA LEU A 26 -16.38 -4.92 10.05
C LEU A 26 -17.40 -5.39 9.01
N SER A 27 -18.34 -6.24 9.44
CA SER A 27 -19.47 -6.64 8.60
C SER A 27 -20.42 -5.47 8.38
N ASP A 28 -21.18 -5.51 7.29
CA ASP A 28 -22.17 -4.49 6.97
C ASP A 28 -23.21 -4.32 8.09
N ASP A 29 -23.60 -5.43 8.77
CA ASP A 29 -24.54 -5.36 9.89
C ASP A 29 -24.01 -4.53 11.06
N VAL A 30 -22.73 -4.69 11.42
CA VAL A 30 -22.09 -3.88 12.47
C VAL A 30 -21.90 -2.43 12.03
N GLU A 31 -21.57 -2.19 10.75
CA GLU A 31 -21.48 -0.83 10.22
C GLU A 31 -22.85 -0.12 10.29
N LEU A 32 -23.95 -0.82 9.96
CA LEU A 32 -25.31 -0.28 10.08
C LEU A 32 -25.72 0.01 11.54
N GLU A 33 -25.31 -0.81 12.50
CA GLU A 33 -25.52 -0.54 13.93
C GLU A 33 -24.79 0.75 14.35
N ILE A 34 -23.53 0.92 13.93
CA ILE A 34 -22.74 2.12 14.23
C ILE A 34 -23.39 3.37 13.58
N GLU A 35 -23.87 3.26 12.34
CA GLU A 35 -24.57 4.36 11.68
C GLU A 35 -25.86 4.74 12.40
N ALA A 36 -26.62 3.75 12.88
CA ALA A 36 -27.84 3.99 13.67
C ALA A 36 -27.52 4.72 14.98
N ASP A 37 -26.46 4.33 15.68
CA ASP A 37 -25.99 4.99 16.91
C ASP A 37 -25.50 6.44 16.67
N ILE A 38 -24.94 6.72 15.49
CA ILE A 38 -24.52 8.08 15.11
C ILE A 38 -25.76 8.98 14.86
N ILE A 39 -26.84 8.41 14.30
CA ILE A 39 -28.08 9.14 14.02
C ILE A 39 -28.87 9.37 15.31
N ASP A 40 -28.95 8.40 16.21
CA ASP A 40 -29.63 8.45 17.49
C ASP A 40 -28.70 7.93 18.61
N ASP A 41 -28.08 8.87 19.31
CA ASP A 41 -27.12 8.59 20.39
C ASP A 41 -27.78 8.23 21.73
N SER A 42 -29.13 8.18 21.80
CA SER A 42 -29.87 7.94 23.02
C SER A 42 -29.56 6.57 23.68
N ASN A 43 -29.08 5.61 22.91
CA ASN A 43 -28.73 4.25 23.37
C ASN A 43 -27.24 4.05 23.65
N ILE A 44 -26.40 5.06 23.38
CA ILE A 44 -24.94 4.93 23.58
C ILE A 44 -24.61 4.93 25.07
N VAL A 45 -24.03 3.84 25.55
CA VAL A 45 -23.52 3.72 26.92
C VAL A 45 -22.06 4.15 26.96
N LEU A 46 -21.80 5.31 27.52
CA LEU A 46 -20.43 5.81 27.70
C LEU A 46 -19.71 5.08 28.82
N ALA A 47 -18.39 4.86 28.64
CA ALA A 47 -17.57 4.27 29.67
C ALA A 47 -17.41 5.21 30.87
N GLU A 48 -17.43 4.65 32.10
CA GLU A 48 -17.08 5.38 33.31
C GLU A 48 -15.67 5.97 33.21
N PRO A 49 -15.41 7.17 33.74
CA PRO A 49 -14.09 7.82 33.63
C PRO A 49 -12.91 6.97 34.08
N ALA A 50 -13.10 6.15 35.12
CA ALA A 50 -12.07 5.24 35.65
C ALA A 50 -11.78 4.05 34.72
N LYS A 51 -12.66 3.76 33.76
CA LYS A 51 -12.54 2.66 32.79
C LYS A 51 -12.06 3.12 31.41
N LEU A 52 -11.73 4.40 31.26
CA LEU A 52 -11.18 4.91 30.00
C LEU A 52 -9.81 4.26 29.71
N GLY A 53 -9.63 3.80 28.48
CA GLY A 53 -8.36 3.27 28.00
C GLY A 53 -7.28 4.35 27.90
N ARG A 54 -6.03 3.91 27.69
CA ARG A 54 -4.90 4.79 27.47
C ARG A 54 -4.37 4.60 26.06
N ALA A 55 -4.09 5.71 25.37
CA ALA A 55 -3.40 5.67 24.10
C ALA A 55 -1.93 5.27 24.29
N GLN A 56 -1.47 4.35 23.45
CA GLN A 56 -0.07 3.95 23.36
C GLN A 56 0.39 4.00 21.91
N ARG A 57 1.54 4.60 21.65
CA ARG A 57 2.13 4.60 20.32
C ARG A 57 2.94 3.32 20.10
N LEU A 58 2.76 2.69 18.94
CA LEU A 58 3.57 1.56 18.48
C LEU A 58 4.62 2.08 17.49
N ASP A 59 5.84 2.26 17.92
CA ASP A 59 6.91 2.82 17.10
C ASP A 59 7.54 1.79 16.15
N ASP A 60 7.43 0.51 16.45
CA ASP A 60 8.00 -0.61 15.70
C ASP A 60 7.06 -1.20 14.62
N ALA A 61 5.82 -0.72 14.52
CA ALA A 61 4.81 -1.25 13.59
C ALA A 61 5.30 -1.27 12.13
N ARG A 62 6.02 -0.22 11.71
CA ARG A 62 6.59 -0.16 10.36
C ARG A 62 7.62 -1.25 10.11
N GLY A 63 8.55 -1.45 11.04
CA GLY A 63 9.58 -2.50 10.92
C GLY A 63 8.95 -3.89 10.85
N ARG A 64 7.94 -4.16 11.66
CA ARG A 64 7.20 -5.44 11.61
C ARG A 64 6.54 -5.64 10.25
N TYR A 65 5.93 -4.61 9.68
CA TYR A 65 5.30 -4.72 8.36
C TYR A 65 6.33 -4.92 7.24
N ILE A 66 7.48 -4.26 7.29
CA ILE A 66 8.60 -4.47 6.34
C ILE A 66 9.05 -5.93 6.38
N GLU A 67 9.27 -6.51 7.57
CA GLU A 67 9.62 -7.92 7.72
C GLU A 67 8.53 -8.85 7.18
N PHE A 68 7.26 -8.55 7.47
CA PHE A 68 6.13 -9.30 6.94
C PHE A 68 6.10 -9.25 5.41
N ALA A 69 6.22 -8.08 4.80
CA ALA A 69 6.24 -7.92 3.35
C ALA A 69 7.38 -8.69 2.70
N LYS A 70 8.61 -8.62 3.25
CA LYS A 70 9.76 -9.39 2.78
C LYS A 70 9.55 -10.90 2.92
N SER A 71 8.79 -11.34 3.92
CA SER A 71 8.54 -12.77 4.14
C SER A 71 7.76 -13.45 3.00
N SER A 72 7.02 -12.65 2.21
CA SER A 72 6.33 -13.14 1.00
C SER A 72 7.28 -13.36 -0.18
N PHE A 73 8.47 -12.75 -0.15
CA PHE A 73 9.49 -12.92 -1.18
C PHE A 73 10.23 -14.26 -1.01
N PRO A 74 10.65 -14.93 -2.09
CA PRO A 74 11.34 -16.22 -2.00
C PRO A 74 12.63 -16.12 -1.18
N ARG A 75 12.74 -16.87 -0.08
CA ARG A 75 13.79 -16.76 0.97
C ARG A 75 15.25 -16.82 0.49
N LYS A 76 15.50 -17.31 -0.70
CA LYS A 76 16.86 -17.46 -1.25
C LYS A 76 17.12 -16.54 -2.43
N GLN A 77 16.21 -15.63 -2.71
CA GLN A 77 16.33 -14.68 -3.83
C GLN A 77 16.53 -13.28 -3.30
N LEU A 78 17.26 -12.49 -4.04
CA LEU A 78 17.51 -11.07 -3.82
C LEU A 78 17.26 -10.33 -5.13
N LEU A 79 17.03 -9.03 -5.02
CA LEU A 79 16.86 -8.14 -6.18
C LEU A 79 18.20 -7.48 -6.59
N LYS A 80 19.31 -8.07 -6.14
CA LYS A 80 20.66 -7.55 -6.39
C LYS A 80 20.93 -7.38 -7.88
N GLY A 81 21.38 -6.21 -8.25
CA GLY A 81 21.68 -5.85 -9.64
C GLY A 81 20.47 -5.32 -10.41
N LEU A 82 19.28 -5.30 -9.82
CA LEU A 82 18.12 -4.63 -10.40
C LEU A 82 18.05 -3.18 -9.91
N LYS A 83 17.85 -2.27 -10.84
CA LYS A 83 17.52 -0.86 -10.59
C LYS A 83 16.02 -0.66 -10.77
N ILE A 84 15.33 -0.22 -9.72
CA ILE A 84 13.88 -0.13 -9.67
C ILE A 84 13.45 1.30 -9.36
N VAL A 85 12.60 1.86 -10.21
CA VAL A 85 11.85 3.08 -9.89
C VAL A 85 10.59 2.67 -9.14
N VAL A 86 10.34 3.26 -7.96
CA VAL A 86 9.11 3.03 -7.22
C VAL A 86 8.41 4.35 -6.93
N ASP A 87 7.18 4.49 -7.40
CA ASP A 87 6.29 5.61 -7.13
C ASP A 87 5.27 5.20 -6.07
N CYS A 88 5.31 5.87 -4.92
CA CYS A 88 4.47 5.59 -3.76
C CYS A 88 3.25 6.52 -3.67
N ALA A 89 2.92 7.26 -4.72
CA ALA A 89 1.74 8.15 -4.79
C ALA A 89 1.62 9.16 -3.61
N ASN A 90 2.71 9.49 -2.92
CA ASN A 90 2.69 10.22 -1.64
C ASN A 90 1.75 9.59 -0.61
N GLY A 91 1.53 8.28 -0.69
CA GLY A 91 0.59 7.50 0.11
C GLY A 91 1.27 6.70 1.23
N ALA A 92 0.55 5.69 1.74
CA ALA A 92 0.96 4.89 2.90
C ALA A 92 2.31 4.18 2.75
N ALA A 93 2.65 3.76 1.51
CA ALA A 93 3.87 3.02 1.21
C ALA A 93 5.14 3.88 1.14
N TYR A 94 5.07 5.20 1.27
CA TYR A 94 6.17 6.14 0.99
C TYR A 94 7.49 5.83 1.70
N LYS A 95 7.46 5.18 2.84
CA LYS A 95 8.65 4.70 3.55
C LYS A 95 8.86 3.20 3.43
N VAL A 96 7.76 2.44 3.38
CA VAL A 96 7.80 0.98 3.42
C VAL A 96 8.30 0.40 2.11
N ALA A 97 7.70 0.77 0.97
CA ALA A 97 8.05 0.15 -0.31
C ALA A 97 9.52 0.39 -0.71
N PRO A 98 10.07 1.62 -0.64
CA PRO A 98 11.50 1.82 -0.91
C PRO A 98 12.40 1.02 0.03
N THR A 99 12.04 0.91 1.32
CA THR A 99 12.84 0.18 2.30
C THR A 99 12.83 -1.33 2.02
N VAL A 100 11.65 -1.92 1.73
CA VAL A 100 11.54 -3.35 1.38
C VAL A 100 12.41 -3.69 0.17
N LEU A 101 12.34 -2.90 -0.90
CA LEU A 101 13.12 -3.13 -2.10
C LEU A 101 14.62 -2.97 -1.85
N TRP A 102 15.02 -1.97 -1.07
CA TRP A 102 16.42 -1.74 -0.70
C TRP A 102 16.95 -2.87 0.19
N GLU A 103 16.20 -3.34 1.17
CA GLU A 103 16.60 -4.46 2.02
C GLU A 103 16.67 -5.80 1.26
N LEU A 104 15.99 -5.90 0.11
CA LEU A 104 16.14 -6.99 -0.84
C LEU A 104 17.30 -6.77 -1.83
N GLU A 105 18.15 -5.77 -1.58
CA GLU A 105 19.36 -5.43 -2.34
C GLU A 105 19.12 -4.84 -3.74
N ALA A 106 17.93 -4.25 -4.01
CA ALA A 106 17.71 -3.46 -5.21
C ALA A 106 18.37 -2.08 -5.12
N GLU A 107 18.81 -1.53 -6.26
CA GLU A 107 19.05 -0.09 -6.41
C GLU A 107 17.70 0.62 -6.59
N VAL A 108 17.30 1.46 -5.63
CA VAL A 108 15.95 2.03 -5.57
C VAL A 108 15.96 3.51 -5.90
N ILE A 109 15.15 3.91 -6.87
CA ILE A 109 14.82 5.31 -7.18
C ILE A 109 13.40 5.56 -6.74
N ALA A 110 13.23 6.26 -5.62
CA ALA A 110 11.92 6.54 -5.04
C ALA A 110 11.29 7.81 -5.60
N MET A 111 9.99 7.75 -5.90
CA MET A 111 9.13 8.86 -6.30
C MET A 111 7.87 8.86 -5.43
N GLY A 112 7.17 10.00 -5.34
CA GLY A 112 5.94 10.09 -4.55
C GLY A 112 6.16 9.76 -3.07
N VAL A 113 7.26 10.22 -2.46
CA VAL A 113 7.67 9.86 -1.08
C VAL A 113 7.71 11.06 -0.12
N ALA A 114 7.11 12.18 -0.52
CA ALA A 114 7.07 13.40 0.27
C ALA A 114 5.62 13.85 0.54
N PRO A 115 4.83 13.07 1.30
CA PRO A 115 3.43 13.41 1.59
C PRO A 115 3.34 14.73 2.37
N ASN A 116 2.45 15.62 1.93
CA ASN A 116 2.21 16.92 2.57
C ASN A 116 0.76 17.09 3.07
N GLY A 117 -0.07 16.03 2.97
CA GLY A 117 -1.47 16.02 3.35
C GLY A 117 -2.44 16.39 2.22
N PHE A 118 -1.93 16.89 1.08
CA PHE A 118 -2.75 17.35 -0.06
C PHE A 118 -2.38 16.71 -1.38
N ASN A 119 -1.25 16.01 -1.46
CA ASN A 119 -0.65 15.53 -2.72
C ASN A 119 -0.74 14.02 -2.93
N ILE A 120 -1.56 13.31 -2.16
CA ILE A 120 -1.78 11.87 -2.36
C ILE A 120 -2.46 11.63 -3.70
N ASN A 121 -1.93 10.71 -4.51
CA ASN A 121 -2.43 10.35 -5.86
C ASN A 121 -2.49 11.54 -6.85
N ASP A 122 -1.87 12.65 -6.55
CA ASP A 122 -1.91 13.85 -7.40
C ASP A 122 -0.81 13.80 -8.46
N GLY A 123 -1.19 13.43 -9.68
CA GLY A 123 -0.27 13.29 -10.81
C GLY A 123 0.86 12.28 -10.59
N CYS A 124 0.63 11.27 -9.76
CA CYS A 124 1.61 10.24 -9.43
C CYS A 124 0.92 8.90 -9.06
N GLY A 125 1.72 7.86 -8.89
CA GLY A 125 1.26 6.53 -8.52
C GLY A 125 0.53 5.79 -9.64
N SER A 126 -0.22 4.76 -9.28
CA SER A 126 -0.89 3.86 -10.23
C SER A 126 -2.03 4.51 -11.01
N THR A 127 -2.55 5.65 -10.55
CA THR A 127 -3.58 6.42 -11.26
C THR A 127 -3.01 7.38 -12.30
N SER A 128 -1.70 7.66 -12.25
CA SER A 128 -0.97 8.53 -13.18
C SER A 128 0.49 8.05 -13.32
N PRO A 129 0.71 6.90 -14.02
CA PRO A 129 2.01 6.22 -14.04
C PRO A 129 3.02 6.81 -15.02
N GLU A 130 2.65 7.83 -15.81
CA GLU A 130 3.44 8.37 -16.90
C GLU A 130 4.81 8.87 -16.40
N ALA A 131 4.82 9.63 -15.30
CA ALA A 131 6.05 10.16 -14.71
C ALA A 131 7.01 9.05 -14.24
N MET A 132 6.48 7.95 -13.71
CA MET A 132 7.25 6.76 -13.34
C MET A 132 7.85 6.10 -14.58
N CYS A 133 7.07 5.90 -15.65
CA CYS A 133 7.53 5.32 -16.91
C CYS A 133 8.65 6.15 -17.55
N GLU A 134 8.50 7.48 -17.60
CA GLU A 134 9.54 8.39 -18.07
C GLU A 134 10.81 8.30 -17.22
N ARG A 135 10.64 8.18 -15.90
CA ARG A 135 11.77 8.08 -14.97
C ARG A 135 12.55 6.79 -15.18
N VAL A 136 11.88 5.65 -15.43
CA VAL A 136 12.53 4.38 -15.75
C VAL A 136 13.46 4.52 -16.94
N VAL A 137 12.97 5.08 -18.04
CA VAL A 137 13.76 5.28 -19.26
C VAL A 137 14.92 6.23 -19.01
N LYS A 138 14.68 7.35 -18.32
CA LYS A 138 15.69 8.38 -18.03
C LYS A 138 16.85 7.84 -17.20
N GLU A 139 16.55 7.02 -16.19
CA GLU A 139 17.55 6.49 -15.26
C GLU A 139 18.17 5.16 -15.75
N GLY A 140 17.66 4.61 -16.86
CA GLY A 140 18.06 3.27 -17.33
C GLY A 140 17.74 2.21 -16.28
N ALA A 141 16.57 2.29 -15.66
CA ALA A 141 16.13 1.31 -14.68
C ALA A 141 15.56 0.07 -15.37
N ASP A 142 15.63 -1.08 -14.69
CA ASP A 142 15.16 -2.35 -15.23
C ASP A 142 13.63 -2.44 -15.24
N LEU A 143 12.98 -1.78 -14.27
CA LEU A 143 11.51 -1.72 -14.18
C LEU A 143 11.05 -0.55 -13.32
N GLY A 144 9.77 -0.23 -13.46
CA GLY A 144 9.07 0.71 -12.59
C GLY A 144 7.87 0.06 -11.90
N ILE A 145 7.60 0.48 -10.67
CA ILE A 145 6.46 0.08 -9.86
C ILE A 145 5.73 1.34 -9.43
N ALA A 146 4.45 1.47 -9.77
CA ALA A 146 3.59 2.54 -9.28
C ALA A 146 2.51 1.95 -8.37
N LEU A 147 2.42 2.47 -7.16
CA LEU A 147 1.40 2.11 -6.16
C LEU A 147 0.33 3.21 -6.10
N ASP A 148 -0.85 2.90 -5.58
CA ASP A 148 -1.82 3.92 -5.21
C ASP A 148 -1.67 4.37 -3.74
N GLY A 149 -2.55 5.25 -3.28
CA GLY A 149 -2.42 5.90 -1.98
C GLY A 149 -2.42 4.96 -0.78
N ASP A 150 -3.17 3.87 -0.79
CA ASP A 150 -3.16 2.83 0.26
C ASP A 150 -2.37 1.56 -0.13
N ALA A 151 -1.76 1.59 -1.31
CA ALA A 151 -0.83 0.57 -1.82
C ALA A 151 -1.44 -0.83 -1.96
N ASP A 152 -2.75 -0.92 -2.24
CA ASP A 152 -3.44 -2.18 -2.55
C ASP A 152 -3.51 -2.45 -4.05
N ARG A 153 -3.16 -1.47 -4.88
CA ARG A 153 -3.06 -1.56 -6.34
C ARG A 153 -1.65 -1.24 -6.80
N LEU A 154 -1.25 -1.87 -7.88
CA LEU A 154 0.04 -1.57 -8.51
C LEU A 154 -0.05 -1.63 -10.04
N LEU A 155 0.79 -0.82 -10.68
CA LEU A 155 1.15 -0.95 -12.08
C LEU A 155 2.66 -1.17 -12.19
N ILE A 156 3.05 -1.91 -13.21
CA ILE A 156 4.48 -2.13 -13.52
C ILE A 156 4.75 -1.62 -14.94
N CYS A 157 5.92 -1.05 -15.16
CA CYS A 157 6.44 -0.84 -16.50
C CYS A 157 7.78 -1.54 -16.71
N ASP A 158 8.07 -1.87 -17.96
CA ASP A 158 9.35 -2.47 -18.36
C ASP A 158 10.47 -1.41 -18.50
N GLU A 159 11.68 -1.87 -18.82
CA GLU A 159 12.87 -1.02 -19.04
C GLU A 159 12.73 0.01 -20.17
N LYS A 160 11.69 -0.09 -20.98
CA LYS A 160 11.36 0.85 -22.07
C LYS A 160 10.26 1.83 -21.68
N GLY A 161 9.82 1.81 -20.42
CA GLY A 161 8.72 2.64 -19.92
C GLY A 161 7.34 2.21 -20.44
N ARG A 162 7.18 0.96 -20.92
CA ARG A 162 5.89 0.44 -21.39
C ARG A 162 5.16 -0.20 -20.21
N LEU A 163 3.93 0.22 -19.97
CA LEU A 163 3.08 -0.39 -18.96
C LEU A 163 2.80 -1.86 -19.30
N ILE A 164 2.90 -2.69 -18.29
CA ILE A 164 2.59 -4.11 -18.35
C ILE A 164 1.17 -4.29 -17.82
N ASP A 165 0.32 -4.89 -18.63
CA ASP A 165 -1.06 -5.17 -18.27
C ASP A 165 -1.15 -6.16 -17.10
N GLY A 166 -2.15 -5.98 -16.22
CA GLY A 166 -2.38 -6.83 -15.06
C GLY A 166 -2.58 -8.30 -15.42
N ASP A 167 -3.24 -8.58 -16.54
CA ASP A 167 -3.45 -9.96 -17.02
C ASP A 167 -2.11 -10.61 -17.42
N GLN A 168 -1.17 -9.84 -17.96
CA GLN A 168 0.18 -10.33 -18.27
C GLN A 168 0.95 -10.69 -16.98
N LEU A 169 0.83 -9.86 -15.94
CA LEU A 169 1.43 -10.14 -14.63
C LEU A 169 0.82 -11.38 -13.99
N MET A 170 -0.50 -11.50 -14.02
CA MET A 170 -1.21 -12.68 -13.51
C MET A 170 -0.81 -13.95 -14.28
N ALA A 171 -0.71 -13.89 -15.60
CA ALA A 171 -0.26 -15.00 -16.42
C ALA A 171 1.18 -15.43 -16.08
N LEU A 172 2.09 -14.47 -15.84
CA LEU A 172 3.45 -14.73 -15.43
C LEU A 172 3.51 -15.43 -14.06
N ILE A 173 2.72 -14.95 -13.09
CA ILE A 173 2.62 -15.54 -11.75
C ILE A 173 2.06 -16.97 -11.85
N ALA A 174 0.96 -17.17 -12.58
CA ALA A 174 0.33 -18.48 -12.76
C ALA A 174 1.30 -19.49 -13.39
N ARG A 175 2.00 -19.11 -14.45
CA ARG A 175 3.06 -19.97 -15.05
C ARG A 175 4.16 -20.31 -14.06
N THR A 176 4.59 -19.35 -13.27
CA THR A 176 5.64 -19.57 -12.26
C THR A 176 5.16 -20.53 -11.17
N TRP A 177 3.92 -20.41 -10.73
CA TRP A 177 3.33 -21.31 -9.74
C TRP A 177 3.10 -22.70 -10.30
N GLN A 178 2.62 -22.82 -11.53
CA GLN A 178 2.47 -24.11 -12.21
C GLN A 178 3.82 -24.83 -12.33
N SER A 179 4.92 -24.12 -12.69
CA SER A 179 6.25 -24.72 -12.78
C SER A 179 6.82 -25.17 -11.43
N ARG A 180 6.19 -24.79 -10.31
CA ARG A 180 6.56 -25.12 -8.93
C ARG A 180 5.54 -26.03 -8.23
N ASP A 181 4.59 -26.62 -8.98
CA ASP A 181 3.48 -27.45 -8.45
C ASP A 181 2.69 -26.74 -7.34
N LYS A 182 2.44 -25.42 -7.52
CA LYS A 182 1.67 -24.60 -6.60
C LYS A 182 0.27 -24.19 -7.13
N LEU A 183 -0.05 -24.61 -8.33
CA LEU A 183 -1.38 -24.49 -8.97
C LEU A 183 -1.90 -25.88 -9.31
#